data_b65809ecc1abe9cfff645c8e2555f193
#
_entry.id   b65809ecc1abe9cfff645c8e2555f193
#
_cell.length_a   1.000
_cell.length_b   1.000
_cell.length_c   1.000
_cell.angle_alpha   90.00
_cell.angle_beta   90.00
_cell.angle_gamma   90.00
#
_symmetry.space_group_name_H-M   'P 1'
#
loop_
_entity.id
_entity.type
_entity.pdbx_description
1 polymer ?
#
loop_
_entity_poly.entity_id
_entity_poly.type
_entity_poly.pdbx_seq_one_letter_code
_entity_poly.pdbx_strand_id
1 'polypeptide(L)'
;MLPQPKIGLVLLVLTLPGFTGCNQNRQALQEQPVSSDVNTGFAADTSILIPIESFSSDYFPCSMCHDELPLNTQRRQLVDMHDDIIFDHDSENRWCLACHSATTRDSLVLAGGKLLGFPESYKLCGQCHGPKYRDWKLGIHGKRTGYWNGQKQYFLCVHCHDPHSPKIKPLQPLPPPRRPEVIKIDSTYEDSIQTTASS
;
A
#
# COMPACT_ATOMS: atom_id res chain seq x y z
N MET A 1 62.25 38.48 -60.35
CA MET A 1 62.36 37.34 -59.46
C MET A 1 62.50 37.90 -58.04
N LEU A 2 61.43 38.00 -57.30
CA LEU A 2 61.39 38.47 -55.93
C LEU A 2 61.05 37.30 -54.99
N PRO A 3 61.72 37.08 -53.87
CA PRO A 3 61.47 35.97 -53.00
C PRO A 3 60.25 36.26 -52.07
N GLN A 4 59.40 35.27 -51.95
CA GLN A 4 58.28 35.29 -51.09
C GLN A 4 58.67 35.10 -49.61
N PRO A 5 58.08 35.84 -48.66
CA PRO A 5 58.33 35.62 -47.24
C PRO A 5 57.53 34.42 -46.71
N LYS A 6 58.22 33.55 -46.01
CA LYS A 6 57.57 32.43 -45.24
C LYS A 6 56.92 32.99 -44.00
N ILE A 7 55.62 33.01 -44.01
CA ILE A 7 54.80 33.32 -42.78
C ILE A 7 54.75 32.08 -41.91
N GLY A 8 55.50 32.12 -40.82
CA GLY A 8 55.43 31.10 -39.78
C GLY A 8 54.12 31.23 -39.01
N LEU A 9 53.30 30.19 -39.08
CA LEU A 9 52.08 30.08 -38.29
C LEU A 9 52.41 29.75 -36.81
N VAL A 10 52.34 30.76 -35.94
CA VAL A 10 52.47 30.56 -34.49
C VAL A 10 51.14 30.06 -33.98
N LEU A 11 51.09 28.78 -33.64
CA LEU A 11 49.96 28.19 -32.99
C LEU A 11 49.95 28.63 -31.50
N LEU A 12 49.09 29.61 -31.20
CA LEU A 12 48.82 30.03 -29.83
C LEU A 12 47.92 28.98 -29.16
N VAL A 13 48.48 28.08 -28.36
CA VAL A 13 47.75 27.12 -27.55
C VAL A 13 47.15 27.86 -26.35
N LEU A 14 45.91 28.28 -26.45
CA LEU A 14 45.12 28.78 -25.33
C LEU A 14 44.75 27.60 -24.42
N THR A 15 45.48 27.44 -23.32
CA THR A 15 45.09 26.52 -22.24
C THR A 15 43.92 27.14 -21.46
N LEU A 16 42.70 26.69 -21.75
CA LEU A 16 41.55 26.99 -20.94
C LEU A 16 41.66 26.24 -19.58
N PRO A 17 41.47 26.92 -18.43
CA PRO A 17 41.39 26.22 -17.15
C PRO A 17 40.20 25.30 -17.14
N GLY A 18 40.45 24.03 -16.82
CA GLY A 18 39.42 22.99 -16.73
C GLY A 18 38.33 23.40 -15.76
N PHE A 19 37.13 23.59 -16.26
CA PHE A 19 35.93 23.46 -15.45
C PHE A 19 35.87 22.02 -14.98
N THR A 20 36.21 21.80 -13.72
CA THR A 20 35.84 20.57 -12.99
C THR A 20 34.33 20.56 -12.87
N GLY A 21 33.67 20.05 -13.91
CA GLY A 21 32.26 19.79 -13.88
C GLY A 21 31.96 18.87 -12.71
N CYS A 22 31.00 19.27 -11.88
CA CYS A 22 30.38 18.40 -10.88
C CYS A 22 30.00 17.11 -11.59
N ASN A 23 30.72 16.05 -11.28
CA ASN A 23 30.35 14.70 -11.65
C ASN A 23 29.06 14.37 -10.88
N GLN A 24 27.91 14.70 -11.48
CA GLN A 24 26.64 14.16 -11.04
C GLN A 24 26.69 12.67 -11.31
N ASN A 25 27.20 11.96 -10.32
CA ASN A 25 27.07 10.53 -10.23
C ASN A 25 25.57 10.22 -10.14
N ARG A 26 24.91 10.18 -11.31
CA ARG A 26 23.62 9.53 -11.47
C ARG A 26 23.89 8.05 -11.24
N GLN A 27 24.02 7.67 -9.99
CA GLN A 27 23.78 6.30 -9.61
C GLN A 27 22.33 6.02 -10.00
N ALA A 28 22.17 5.32 -11.11
CA ALA A 28 20.91 4.69 -11.42
C ALA A 28 20.49 3.96 -10.13
N LEU A 29 19.32 4.35 -9.60
CA LEU A 29 18.70 3.63 -8.50
C LEU A 29 18.52 2.20 -9.00
N GLN A 30 19.45 1.33 -8.66
CA GLN A 30 19.29 -0.09 -8.86
C GLN A 30 18.16 -0.50 -7.93
N GLU A 31 16.97 -0.66 -8.50
CA GLU A 31 15.87 -1.35 -7.84
C GLU A 31 16.39 -2.76 -7.51
N GLN A 32 16.59 -3.00 -6.23
CA GLN A 32 16.97 -4.33 -5.78
C GLN A 32 15.77 -5.25 -5.98
N PRO A 33 15.96 -6.42 -6.59
CA PRO A 33 14.88 -7.39 -6.69
C PRO A 33 14.39 -7.73 -5.28
N VAL A 34 13.07 -7.71 -5.11
CA VAL A 34 12.44 -8.16 -3.87
C VAL A 34 12.73 -9.66 -3.78
N SER A 35 13.73 -10.02 -2.99
CA SER A 35 13.93 -11.39 -2.59
C SER A 35 12.67 -11.86 -1.88
N SER A 36 12.20 -13.06 -2.20
CA SER A 36 11.10 -13.72 -1.50
C SER A 36 11.41 -13.98 -0.01
N ASP A 37 12.63 -13.73 0.41
CA ASP A 37 13.03 -13.68 1.80
C ASP A 37 12.69 -12.29 2.36
N VAL A 38 11.47 -12.17 2.88
CA VAL A 38 10.98 -10.99 3.62
C VAL A 38 11.74 -10.89 4.95
N ASN A 39 13.05 -10.65 4.88
CA ASN A 39 13.86 -10.42 6.07
C ASN A 39 14.89 -9.34 5.80
N THR A 40 14.44 -8.14 5.42
CA THR A 40 15.30 -6.98 5.26
C THR A 40 14.96 -5.92 6.30
N GLY A 41 15.67 -5.97 7.41
CA GLY A 41 16.27 -4.83 8.12
C GLY A 41 15.38 -3.73 8.72
N PHE A 42 14.06 -3.78 8.57
CA PHE A 42 13.13 -3.18 9.49
C PHE A 42 12.58 -4.32 10.33
N ALA A 43 12.75 -4.26 11.64
CA ALA A 43 11.98 -5.13 12.51
C ALA A 43 10.54 -5.04 12.05
N ALA A 44 10.08 -6.08 11.33
CA ALA A 44 8.67 -6.20 11.03
C ALA A 44 8.00 -6.02 12.37
N ASP A 45 7.04 -5.09 12.45
CA ASP A 45 6.29 -4.92 13.69
C ASP A 45 5.56 -6.25 13.90
N THR A 46 6.23 -7.17 14.61
CA THR A 46 5.76 -8.54 14.85
C THR A 46 4.45 -8.55 15.63
N SER A 47 4.01 -7.38 16.08
CA SER A 47 2.71 -7.19 16.70
C SER A 47 1.55 -7.15 15.69
N ILE A 48 1.83 -6.92 14.39
CA ILE A 48 0.82 -6.82 13.33
C ILE A 48 0.84 -8.08 12.50
N LEU A 49 -0.11 -8.98 12.73
CA LEU A 49 -0.34 -10.17 11.92
C LEU A 49 -1.47 -9.88 10.93
N ILE A 50 -1.16 -9.97 9.64
CA ILE A 50 -2.12 -9.88 8.55
C ILE A 50 -2.44 -11.29 8.07
N PRO A 51 -3.70 -11.72 8.03
CA PRO A 51 -4.07 -13.00 7.41
C PRO A 51 -3.69 -12.99 5.93
N ILE A 52 -3.00 -14.00 5.47
CA ILE A 52 -2.49 -14.08 4.08
C ILE A 52 -3.61 -14.22 3.05
N GLU A 53 -4.78 -14.70 3.45
CA GLU A 53 -5.88 -15.06 2.56
C GLU A 53 -6.67 -13.87 1.99
N SER A 54 -6.26 -12.65 2.26
CA SER A 54 -7.10 -11.49 2.02
C SER A 54 -6.88 -10.79 0.68
N PHE A 55 -6.05 -11.33 -0.19
CA PHE A 55 -5.80 -10.79 -1.53
C PHE A 55 -5.86 -11.89 -2.58
N SER A 56 -7.05 -12.25 -2.98
CA SER A 56 -7.24 -12.86 -4.28
C SER A 56 -7.77 -11.79 -5.24
N SER A 57 -6.89 -11.11 -5.92
CA SER A 57 -7.31 -10.60 -7.21
C SER A 57 -7.13 -11.74 -8.20
N ASP A 58 -8.12 -12.01 -9.01
CA ASP A 58 -8.07 -13.02 -10.07
C ASP A 58 -6.92 -12.75 -11.06
N TYR A 59 -6.31 -11.57 -10.96
CA TYR A 59 -5.22 -11.09 -11.82
C TYR A 59 -3.83 -11.12 -11.15
N PHE A 60 -3.71 -11.58 -9.92
CA PHE A 60 -2.40 -11.69 -9.26
C PHE A 60 -1.75 -13.06 -9.53
N PRO A 61 -0.44 -13.12 -9.83
CA PRO A 61 0.52 -12.04 -9.88
C PRO A 61 0.44 -11.22 -11.18
N CYS A 62 0.59 -9.92 -11.05
CA CYS A 62 0.52 -8.97 -12.15
C CYS A 62 1.65 -9.18 -13.18
N SER A 63 2.79 -9.68 -12.73
CA SER A 63 3.95 -10.04 -13.55
C SER A 63 3.61 -11.06 -14.65
N MET A 64 2.62 -11.93 -14.46
CA MET A 64 2.20 -12.89 -15.50
C MET A 64 1.89 -12.23 -16.85
N CYS A 65 1.39 -11.00 -16.84
CA CYS A 65 1.12 -10.24 -18.06
C CYS A 65 2.14 -9.11 -18.25
N HIS A 66 2.59 -8.49 -17.15
CA HIS A 66 3.39 -7.25 -17.21
C HIS A 66 4.87 -7.46 -17.45
N ASP A 67 5.44 -8.65 -17.26
CA ASP A 67 6.85 -8.92 -17.51
C ASP A 67 7.21 -8.84 -18.99
N GLU A 68 6.27 -9.18 -19.87
CA GLU A 68 6.48 -9.15 -21.32
C GLU A 68 6.02 -7.83 -21.99
N LEU A 69 5.30 -6.99 -21.23
CA LEU A 69 4.79 -5.74 -21.76
C LEU A 69 5.79 -4.60 -21.65
N PRO A 70 5.94 -3.77 -22.68
CA PRO A 70 6.82 -2.61 -22.61
C PRO A 70 6.36 -1.64 -21.52
N LEU A 71 7.34 -1.14 -20.75
CA LEU A 71 7.06 -0.20 -19.67
C LEU A 71 6.50 1.12 -20.24
N ASN A 72 5.32 1.50 -19.79
CA ASN A 72 4.72 2.79 -20.09
C ASN A 72 4.35 3.50 -18.78
N THR A 73 5.03 4.60 -18.49
CA THR A 73 4.84 5.40 -17.28
C THR A 73 3.98 6.63 -17.51
N GLN A 74 3.47 6.86 -18.71
CA GLN A 74 2.64 8.01 -19.02
C GLN A 74 1.22 7.81 -18.51
N ARG A 75 0.68 8.84 -17.86
CA ARG A 75 -0.72 8.86 -17.44
C ARG A 75 -1.63 8.81 -18.67
N ARG A 76 -2.57 7.90 -18.67
CA ARG A 76 -3.53 7.70 -19.76
C ARG A 76 -4.83 7.10 -19.24
N GLN A 77 -5.87 7.17 -20.03
CA GLN A 77 -7.06 6.37 -19.83
C GLN A 77 -6.79 4.93 -20.32
N LEU A 78 -7.19 3.95 -19.53
CA LEU A 78 -7.15 2.53 -19.91
C LEU A 78 -8.39 2.20 -20.71
N VAL A 79 -8.24 1.36 -21.75
CA VAL A 79 -9.32 1.06 -22.70
C VAL A 79 -9.50 -0.45 -22.97
N ASP A 80 -8.54 -1.28 -22.60
CA ASP A 80 -8.56 -2.71 -22.87
C ASP A 80 -8.60 -3.54 -21.58
N MET A 81 -7.57 -3.35 -20.73
CA MET A 81 -7.47 -4.02 -19.43
C MET A 81 -7.52 -2.99 -18.33
N HIS A 82 -8.13 -3.34 -17.20
CA HIS A 82 -8.31 -2.46 -16.05
C HIS A 82 -9.19 -1.23 -16.34
N ASP A 83 -10.00 -1.26 -17.37
CA ASP A 83 -10.94 -0.20 -17.76
C ASP A 83 -12.16 -0.12 -16.83
N ASP A 84 -12.41 -1.19 -16.07
CA ASP A 84 -13.43 -1.30 -15.04
C ASP A 84 -13.05 -0.59 -13.71
N ILE A 85 -11.77 -0.21 -13.55
CA ILE A 85 -11.32 0.47 -12.34
C ILE A 85 -11.75 1.94 -12.33
N ILE A 86 -12.63 2.27 -11.40
CA ILE A 86 -13.04 3.66 -11.14
C ILE A 86 -12.01 4.29 -10.20
N PHE A 87 -11.20 5.20 -10.75
CA PHE A 87 -10.16 5.89 -9.98
C PHE A 87 -10.57 7.32 -9.65
N ASP A 88 -11.06 7.55 -8.43
CA ASP A 88 -11.41 8.88 -7.90
C ASP A 88 -10.64 9.28 -6.63
N HIS A 89 -9.68 8.44 -6.20
CA HIS A 89 -8.84 8.68 -5.04
C HIS A 89 -7.77 9.74 -5.33
N ASP A 90 -8.10 11.01 -5.09
CA ASP A 90 -7.21 12.15 -5.39
C ASP A 90 -6.76 12.15 -6.87
N SER A 91 -7.72 11.88 -7.76
CA SER A 91 -7.46 11.66 -9.18
C SER A 91 -6.89 12.89 -9.91
N GLU A 92 -6.95 14.08 -9.34
CA GLU A 92 -6.30 15.28 -9.89
C GLU A 92 -4.78 15.20 -9.74
N ASN A 93 -4.29 14.72 -8.60
CA ASN A 93 -2.87 14.73 -8.25
C ASN A 93 -2.20 13.36 -8.38
N ARG A 94 -2.98 12.28 -8.44
CA ARG A 94 -2.50 10.89 -8.41
C ARG A 94 -3.01 10.08 -9.58
N TRP A 95 -2.36 8.97 -9.82
CA TRP A 95 -2.77 7.95 -10.76
C TRP A 95 -2.16 6.60 -10.38
N CYS A 96 -2.37 5.57 -11.19
CA CYS A 96 -1.95 4.19 -10.91
C CYS A 96 -0.53 4.06 -10.36
N LEU A 97 0.46 4.68 -11.01
CA LEU A 97 1.88 4.58 -10.64
C LEU A 97 2.29 5.50 -9.47
N ALA A 98 1.36 6.21 -8.87
CA ALA A 98 1.61 6.86 -7.57
C ALA A 98 1.60 5.85 -6.41
N CYS A 99 1.04 4.67 -6.63
CA CYS A 99 0.88 3.61 -5.64
C CYS A 99 1.44 2.27 -6.11
N HIS A 100 1.32 1.94 -7.40
CA HIS A 100 1.84 0.71 -7.99
C HIS A 100 3.23 0.93 -8.58
N SER A 101 4.13 -0.02 -8.35
CA SER A 101 5.46 0.03 -8.96
C SER A 101 5.37 -0.11 -10.49
N ALA A 102 6.11 0.73 -11.19
CA ALA A 102 6.17 0.69 -12.65
C ALA A 102 6.99 -0.49 -13.17
N THR A 103 8.00 -0.89 -12.43
CA THR A 103 8.97 -1.93 -12.83
C THR A 103 8.67 -3.27 -12.17
N THR A 104 8.21 -3.27 -10.92
CA THR A 104 7.88 -4.49 -10.16
C THR A 104 6.38 -4.50 -9.91
N ARG A 105 5.61 -4.99 -10.89
CA ARG A 105 4.15 -4.89 -10.89
C ARG A 105 3.47 -5.60 -9.73
N ASP A 106 4.09 -6.61 -9.15
CA ASP A 106 3.62 -7.33 -7.96
C ASP A 106 3.88 -6.56 -6.65
N SER A 107 4.27 -5.30 -6.75
CA SER A 107 4.60 -4.47 -5.60
C SER A 107 3.93 -3.10 -5.64
N LEU A 108 3.68 -2.58 -4.45
CA LEU A 108 3.35 -1.18 -4.22
C LEU A 108 4.63 -0.37 -4.02
N VAL A 109 4.57 0.94 -4.20
CA VAL A 109 5.71 1.84 -4.04
C VAL A 109 5.36 3.00 -3.11
N LEU A 110 6.19 3.25 -2.11
CA LEU A 110 6.10 4.43 -1.25
C LEU A 110 6.63 5.69 -1.97
N ALA A 111 6.26 6.88 -1.51
CA ALA A 111 6.73 8.15 -2.05
C ALA A 111 8.27 8.27 -2.11
N GLY A 112 8.98 7.57 -1.21
CA GLY A 112 10.44 7.47 -1.21
C GLY A 112 11.03 6.40 -2.13
N GLY A 113 10.21 5.74 -2.97
CA GLY A 113 10.66 4.69 -3.90
C GLY A 113 10.81 3.30 -3.28
N LYS A 114 10.58 3.13 -1.98
CA LYS A 114 10.64 1.82 -1.33
C LYS A 114 9.47 0.96 -1.77
N LEU A 115 9.78 -0.26 -2.20
CA LEU A 115 8.78 -1.26 -2.56
C LEU A 115 8.16 -1.91 -1.32
N LEU A 116 6.88 -2.25 -1.44
CA LEU A 116 6.10 -2.96 -0.44
C LEU A 116 5.32 -4.09 -1.09
N GLY A 117 5.19 -5.20 -0.39
CA GLY A 117 4.19 -6.21 -0.76
C GLY A 117 2.75 -5.73 -0.45
N PHE A 118 1.77 -6.30 -1.12
CA PHE A 118 0.36 -5.97 -0.89
C PHE A 118 -0.11 -6.16 0.56
N PRO A 119 0.36 -7.17 1.33
CA PRO A 119 0.05 -7.28 2.76
C PRO A 119 0.54 -6.10 3.60
N GLU A 120 1.47 -5.29 3.09
CA GLU A 120 1.98 -4.09 3.74
C GLU A 120 1.31 -2.79 3.26
N SER A 121 0.24 -2.89 2.45
CA SER A 121 -0.49 -1.74 1.88
C SER A 121 -0.91 -0.70 2.92
N TYR A 122 -1.12 -1.09 4.17
CA TYR A 122 -1.42 -0.18 5.27
C TYR A 122 -0.33 0.89 5.48
N LYS A 123 0.93 0.59 5.14
CA LYS A 123 2.05 1.56 5.19
C LYS A 123 1.91 2.62 4.11
N LEU A 124 1.44 2.22 2.92
CA LEU A 124 1.16 3.14 1.82
C LEU A 124 0.02 4.11 2.19
N CYS A 125 -1.10 3.57 2.70
CA CYS A 125 -2.21 4.38 3.17
C CYS A 125 -1.78 5.36 4.27
N GLY A 126 -0.93 4.89 5.18
CA GLY A 126 -0.41 5.65 6.32
C GLY A 126 0.43 6.87 5.96
N GLN A 127 0.99 6.95 4.73
CA GLN A 127 1.76 8.12 4.30
C GLN A 127 0.89 9.39 4.23
N CYS A 128 -0.37 9.25 3.87
CA CYS A 128 -1.30 10.36 3.75
C CYS A 128 -2.34 10.35 4.89
N HIS A 129 -2.78 9.18 5.32
CA HIS A 129 -3.80 8.99 6.34
C HIS A 129 -3.21 8.67 7.72
N GLY A 130 -2.17 9.41 8.13
CA GLY A 130 -1.41 9.18 9.36
C GLY A 130 -2.27 9.01 10.63
N PRO A 131 -3.24 9.89 10.91
CA PRO A 131 -4.13 9.72 12.06
C PRO A 131 -4.92 8.40 12.02
N LYS A 132 -5.49 8.03 10.88
CA LYS A 132 -6.23 6.78 10.71
C LYS A 132 -5.34 5.55 10.80
N TYR A 133 -4.12 5.64 10.29
CA TYR A 133 -3.11 4.58 10.45
C TYR A 133 -2.74 4.35 11.92
N ARG A 134 -2.56 5.43 12.69
CA ARG A 134 -2.34 5.33 14.14
C ARG A 134 -3.51 4.67 14.85
N ASP A 135 -4.73 5.11 14.55
CA ASP A 135 -5.95 4.56 15.14
C ASP A 135 -6.13 3.08 14.78
N TRP A 136 -5.78 2.70 13.56
CA TRP A 136 -5.79 1.31 13.10
C TRP A 136 -4.80 0.45 13.88
N LYS A 137 -3.58 0.91 14.08
CA LYS A 137 -2.57 0.20 14.91
C LYS A 137 -3.04 0.00 16.35
N LEU A 138 -3.81 0.93 16.89
CA LEU A 138 -4.38 0.85 18.23
C LEU A 138 -5.70 0.06 18.27
N GLY A 139 -6.28 -0.28 17.12
CA GLY A 139 -7.57 -0.98 17.01
C GLY A 139 -8.78 -0.11 17.26
N ILE A 140 -8.62 1.20 17.23
CA ILE A 140 -9.71 2.18 17.31
C ILE A 140 -10.43 2.29 15.96
N HIS A 141 -9.70 2.07 14.87
CA HIS A 141 -10.20 2.05 13.50
C HIS A 141 -9.93 0.68 12.85
N GLY A 142 -10.84 0.23 12.00
CA GLY A 142 -10.74 -1.07 11.33
C GLY A 142 -11.17 -2.23 12.22
N LYS A 143 -10.96 -3.45 11.73
CA LYS A 143 -11.36 -4.68 12.39
C LYS A 143 -10.13 -5.49 12.80
N ARG A 144 -10.17 -6.02 14.00
CA ARG A 144 -9.23 -7.03 14.50
C ARG A 144 -9.99 -8.32 14.81
N THR A 145 -9.31 -9.44 14.57
CA THR A 145 -9.76 -10.78 14.97
C THR A 145 -8.70 -11.44 15.84
N GLY A 146 -8.90 -12.69 16.19
CA GLY A 146 -8.01 -13.45 17.06
C GLY A 146 -8.56 -13.59 18.49
N TYR A 147 -7.74 -14.11 19.36
CA TYR A 147 -8.15 -14.39 20.74
C TYR A 147 -8.19 -13.11 21.59
N TRP A 148 -9.11 -13.05 22.56
CA TRP A 148 -9.25 -11.89 23.43
C TRP A 148 -7.97 -11.60 24.26
N ASN A 149 -7.26 -12.63 24.65
CA ASN A 149 -6.04 -12.59 25.46
C ASN A 149 -4.75 -12.98 24.69
N GLY A 150 -4.83 -13.14 23.36
CA GLY A 150 -3.72 -13.58 22.52
C GLY A 150 -3.44 -12.66 21.35
N GLN A 151 -2.69 -13.20 20.41
CA GLN A 151 -2.30 -12.47 19.20
C GLN A 151 -3.52 -12.04 18.41
N LYS A 152 -3.50 -10.78 17.95
CA LYS A 152 -4.54 -10.19 17.11
C LYS A 152 -4.14 -10.26 15.65
N GLN A 153 -5.14 -10.46 14.80
CA GLN A 153 -5.03 -10.34 13.36
C GLN A 153 -5.70 -9.04 12.93
N TYR A 154 -5.09 -8.36 11.99
CA TYR A 154 -5.55 -7.06 11.52
C TYR A 154 -6.11 -7.17 10.12
N PHE A 155 -7.30 -6.63 9.91
CA PHE A 155 -7.82 -6.40 8.57
C PHE A 155 -7.15 -5.16 7.99
N LEU A 156 -6.67 -5.26 6.76
CA LEU A 156 -6.08 -4.13 6.05
C LEU A 156 -7.13 -3.08 5.72
N CYS A 157 -6.70 -1.87 5.44
CA CYS A 157 -7.58 -0.77 5.00
C CYS A 157 -8.42 -1.19 3.79
N VAL A 158 -7.81 -1.90 2.86
CA VAL A 158 -8.43 -2.36 1.61
C VAL A 158 -9.51 -3.44 1.78
N HIS A 159 -9.62 -4.06 2.95
CA HIS A 159 -10.73 -4.99 3.20
C HIS A 159 -12.08 -4.28 3.42
N CYS A 160 -12.06 -2.99 3.64
CA CYS A 160 -13.25 -2.18 3.85
C CYS A 160 -13.32 -0.97 2.90
N HIS A 161 -12.17 -0.47 2.47
CA HIS A 161 -12.06 0.66 1.55
C HIS A 161 -11.51 0.20 0.20
N ASP A 162 -12.22 0.47 -0.87
CA ASP A 162 -11.66 0.33 -2.21
C ASP A 162 -10.49 1.33 -2.35
N PRO A 163 -9.25 0.90 -2.61
CA PRO A 163 -8.11 1.80 -2.69
C PRO A 163 -8.21 2.80 -3.86
N HIS A 164 -8.99 2.48 -4.88
CA HIS A 164 -9.17 3.33 -6.04
C HIS A 164 -10.31 4.34 -5.86
N SER A 165 -11.34 3.98 -5.08
CA SER A 165 -12.50 4.81 -4.74
C SER A 165 -12.90 4.62 -3.26
N PRO A 166 -12.10 5.16 -2.31
CA PRO A 166 -12.19 4.77 -0.89
C PRO A 166 -13.38 5.35 -0.14
N LYS A 167 -14.24 6.15 -0.77
CA LYS A 167 -15.41 6.73 -0.13
C LYS A 167 -16.43 5.67 0.25
N ILE A 168 -16.71 5.56 1.53
CA ILE A 168 -17.78 4.70 2.05
C ILE A 168 -19.10 5.45 1.96
N LYS A 169 -20.12 4.82 1.38
CA LYS A 169 -21.48 5.35 1.42
C LYS A 169 -21.98 5.41 2.88
N PRO A 170 -22.59 6.52 3.32
CA PRO A 170 -23.18 6.58 4.65
C PRO A 170 -24.16 5.44 4.86
N LEU A 171 -23.97 4.69 5.93
CA LEU A 171 -24.89 3.64 6.32
C LEU A 171 -26.06 4.26 7.07
N GLN A 172 -27.29 3.77 6.80
CA GLN A 172 -28.44 4.12 7.63
C GLN A 172 -28.27 3.45 8.99
N PRO A 173 -28.56 4.17 10.07
CA PRO A 173 -28.55 3.56 11.41
C PRO A 173 -29.50 2.37 11.45
N LEU A 174 -29.06 1.30 12.08
CA LEU A 174 -29.96 0.19 12.38
C LEU A 174 -31.07 0.67 13.33
N PRO A 175 -32.28 0.09 13.25
CA PRO A 175 -33.31 0.39 14.21
C PRO A 175 -32.82 0.04 15.64
N PRO A 176 -33.29 0.75 16.66
CA PRO A 176 -32.89 0.45 18.03
C PRO A 176 -33.22 -1.02 18.36
N PRO A 177 -32.39 -1.67 19.17
CA PRO A 177 -32.66 -3.05 19.57
C PRO A 177 -34.02 -3.12 20.27
N ARG A 178 -34.79 -4.16 19.97
CA ARG A 178 -36.01 -4.42 20.69
C ARG A 178 -35.66 -4.70 22.16
N ARG A 179 -36.44 -4.13 23.07
CA ARG A 179 -36.31 -4.50 24.48
C ARG A 179 -36.55 -5.99 24.60
N PRO A 180 -35.74 -6.73 25.36
CA PRO A 180 -36.06 -8.10 25.68
C PRO A 180 -37.48 -8.12 26.29
N GLU A 181 -38.35 -8.98 25.81
CA GLU A 181 -39.58 -9.28 26.52
C GLU A 181 -39.16 -9.81 27.88
N VAL A 182 -39.78 -9.28 28.92
CA VAL A 182 -39.53 -9.77 30.29
C VAL A 182 -39.78 -11.26 30.25
N ILE A 183 -38.75 -12.07 30.42
CA ILE A 183 -38.91 -13.51 30.57
C ILE A 183 -39.73 -13.67 31.81
N LYS A 184 -41.02 -13.98 31.64
CA LYS A 184 -41.86 -14.42 32.76
C LYS A 184 -41.27 -15.75 33.18
N ILE A 185 -40.45 -15.72 34.21
CA ILE A 185 -40.04 -16.95 34.91
C ILE A 185 -41.31 -17.53 35.41
N ASP A 186 -41.76 -18.63 34.82
CA ASP A 186 -42.95 -19.32 35.23
C ASP A 186 -42.73 -19.77 36.67
N SER A 187 -43.67 -19.40 37.57
CA SER A 187 -43.58 -19.70 39.01
C SER A 187 -43.40 -21.19 39.31
N THR A 188 -43.67 -22.06 38.35
CA THR A 188 -43.43 -23.52 38.44
C THR A 188 -41.96 -23.90 38.59
N TYR A 189 -41.03 -23.00 38.24
CA TYR A 189 -39.58 -23.28 38.40
C TYR A 189 -39.12 -23.08 39.86
N GLU A 190 -39.70 -22.17 40.61
CA GLU A 190 -39.35 -21.96 42.01
C GLU A 190 -39.82 -23.11 42.91
N ASP A 191 -40.96 -23.75 42.61
CA ASP A 191 -41.47 -24.92 43.36
C ASP A 191 -40.57 -26.15 43.15
N SER A 192 -39.91 -26.30 41.99
CA SER A 192 -39.00 -27.43 41.73
C SER A 192 -37.69 -27.36 42.52
N ILE A 193 -37.22 -26.16 42.90
CA ILE A 193 -36.01 -25.99 43.70
C ILE A 193 -36.26 -26.24 45.18
N GLN A 194 -37.44 -25.92 45.68
CA GLN A 194 -37.79 -26.15 47.10
C GLN A 194 -38.03 -27.63 47.43
N THR A 195 -38.46 -28.43 46.45
CA THR A 195 -38.70 -29.86 46.65
C THR A 195 -37.43 -30.71 46.71
N THR A 196 -36.34 -30.23 46.14
CA THR A 196 -35.01 -30.93 46.16
C THR A 196 -34.17 -30.58 47.38
N ALA A 197 -34.49 -29.52 48.11
CA ALA A 197 -33.78 -29.11 49.33
C ALA A 197 -34.28 -29.72 50.63
N SER A 198 -35.35 -30.53 50.58
CA SER A 198 -36.01 -31.17 51.76
C SER A 198 -35.98 -32.69 51.71
N SER A 199 -35.08 -33.28 50.95
CA SER A 199 -34.88 -34.74 50.92
C SER A 199 -33.54 -35.16 51.48
#